data_adfb402545e1769bea0ac46b2b448801
#
_entry.id   adfb402545e1769bea0ac46b2b448801
#
_cell.length_a   1.000
_cell.length_b   1.000
_cell.length_c   1.000
_cell.angle_alpha   90.00
_cell.angle_beta   90.00
_cell.angle_gamma   90.00
#
_symmetry.space_group_name_H-M   'P 1'
#
loop_
_entity.id
_entity.type
_entity.pdbx_description
1 polymer ?
#
loop_
_entity_poly.entity_id
_entity_poly.type
_entity_poly.pdbx_seq_one_letter_code
_entity_poly.pdbx_strand_id
1 'polypeptide(L)'
;MTKQEIQELKASLSIREVIGRYTKLNRVGRRWMGLCPFHGDRHPSLSVDEEKGSFVCYACGERGDVFAFVSKIENVGFVEAANKLSIDSGQLAIEGKDNKEARLLPERLAIKEKKENSDAEQLPVVNSQLSIENEAFLALLLPAGSGCSELTPTWLDFGVGQSPCLVPERWKAMRNRLVFPVRDEEGRLAGFAARRLSDEDRDKPKYVNSETGGLYRKSELLYGLYEAREAIRREGSVFLVEGYKDVLAMHAAGFRHTVALCGTALCTGHIALLKRYTTSVRVMLDADKAGRKAADAVVPTLAGEGMDAVRIGLPEGD
;
A
#
# COMPACT_ATOMS: atom_id res chain seq x y z
N MET A 1 13.22 10.01 26.45
CA MET A 1 12.41 9.76 27.66
C MET A 1 13.19 8.89 28.64
N THR A 2 13.19 9.28 29.90
CA THR A 2 13.79 8.50 31.01
C THR A 2 12.85 7.35 31.42
N LYS A 3 13.37 6.37 32.16
CA LYS A 3 12.55 5.28 32.69
C LYS A 3 11.40 5.78 33.57
N GLN A 4 11.62 6.87 34.27
CA GLN A 4 10.61 7.46 35.19
C GLN A 4 9.49 8.14 34.40
N GLU A 5 9.81 8.92 33.36
CA GLU A 5 8.81 9.52 32.46
C GLU A 5 7.95 8.48 31.74
N ILE A 6 8.53 7.35 31.36
CA ILE A 6 7.80 6.23 30.75
C ILE A 6 6.82 5.59 31.74
N GLN A 7 7.22 5.43 33.00
CA GLN A 7 6.35 4.88 34.04
C GLN A 7 5.20 5.83 34.38
N GLU A 8 5.45 7.12 34.48
CA GLU A 8 4.44 8.15 34.73
C GLU A 8 3.44 8.22 33.57
N LEU A 9 3.93 8.22 32.33
CA LEU A 9 3.09 8.17 31.15
C LEU A 9 2.23 6.90 31.10
N LYS A 10 2.81 5.74 31.43
CA LYS A 10 2.06 4.49 31.48
C LYS A 10 0.96 4.50 32.53
N ALA A 11 1.20 5.13 33.67
CA ALA A 11 0.22 5.24 34.73
C ALA A 11 -0.93 6.22 34.40
N SER A 12 -0.70 7.20 33.53
CA SER A 12 -1.70 8.17 33.10
C SER A 12 -2.57 7.69 31.93
N LEU A 13 -2.18 6.61 31.24
CA LEU A 13 -2.87 6.10 30.07
C LEU A 13 -3.85 4.96 30.42
N SER A 14 -5.10 5.07 29.98
CA SER A 14 -6.03 3.95 29.98
C SER A 14 -5.78 3.06 28.77
N ILE A 15 -5.28 1.84 29.01
CA ILE A 15 -5.07 0.85 27.93
C ILE A 15 -6.37 0.53 27.20
N ARG A 16 -7.51 0.53 27.90
CA ARG A 16 -8.83 0.34 27.32
C ARG A 16 -9.19 1.44 26.33
N GLU A 17 -8.91 2.71 26.67
CA GLU A 17 -9.23 3.84 25.80
C GLU A 17 -8.34 3.85 24.57
N VAL A 18 -7.06 3.58 24.74
CA VAL A 18 -6.10 3.48 23.63
C VAL A 18 -6.49 2.35 22.69
N ILE A 19 -6.71 1.13 23.19
CA ILE A 19 -7.12 -0.03 22.38
C ILE A 19 -8.51 0.17 21.78
N GLY A 20 -9.40 0.84 22.51
CA GLY A 20 -10.77 1.15 22.07
C GLY A 20 -10.85 2.02 20.80
N ARG A 21 -9.78 2.76 20.46
CA ARG A 21 -9.68 3.51 19.20
C ARG A 21 -9.49 2.60 17.98
N TYR A 22 -8.96 1.38 18.20
CA TYR A 22 -8.62 0.43 17.13
C TYR A 22 -9.62 -0.72 17.02
N THR A 23 -10.29 -1.11 18.09
CA THR A 23 -11.31 -2.17 18.07
C THR A 23 -12.39 -1.93 19.12
N LYS A 24 -13.61 -2.36 18.80
CA LYS A 24 -14.72 -2.26 19.76
C LYS A 24 -14.52 -3.24 20.92
N LEU A 25 -14.46 -2.72 22.14
CA LEU A 25 -14.30 -3.49 23.36
C LEU A 25 -15.64 -3.57 24.10
N ASN A 26 -16.03 -4.78 24.50
CA ASN A 26 -17.20 -5.06 25.31
C ASN A 26 -16.75 -5.61 26.67
N ARG A 27 -17.39 -5.18 27.75
CA ARG A 27 -17.04 -5.63 29.08
C ARG A 27 -17.52 -7.07 29.33
N VAL A 28 -16.59 -7.93 29.76
CA VAL A 28 -16.88 -9.32 30.15
C VAL A 28 -16.26 -9.56 31.50
N GLY A 29 -17.08 -9.48 32.56
CA GLY A 29 -16.64 -9.56 33.94
C GLY A 29 -15.71 -8.41 34.34
N ARG A 30 -14.47 -8.74 34.72
CA ARG A 30 -13.42 -7.75 35.07
C ARG A 30 -12.56 -7.32 33.90
N ARG A 31 -12.76 -7.88 32.70
CA ARG A 31 -11.95 -7.62 31.51
C ARG A 31 -12.78 -7.03 30.39
N TRP A 32 -12.09 -6.50 29.39
CA TRP A 32 -12.69 -6.04 28.16
C TRP A 32 -12.29 -6.98 27.02
N MET A 33 -13.26 -7.42 26.22
CA MET A 33 -13.07 -8.35 25.11
C MET A 33 -13.43 -7.67 23.80
N GLY A 34 -12.61 -7.93 22.75
CA GLY A 34 -12.85 -7.42 21.41
C GLY A 34 -12.23 -8.30 20.34
N LEU A 35 -12.44 -7.94 19.08
CA LEU A 35 -11.76 -8.59 17.97
C LEU A 35 -10.29 -8.15 18.00
N CYS A 36 -9.37 -9.09 17.77
CA CYS A 36 -7.97 -8.78 17.74
C CYS A 36 -7.58 -8.09 16.42
N PRO A 37 -6.95 -6.90 16.45
CA PRO A 37 -6.56 -6.21 15.23
C PRO A 37 -5.29 -6.77 14.60
N PHE A 38 -4.57 -7.68 15.28
CA PHE A 38 -3.31 -8.23 14.80
C PHE A 38 -3.47 -9.44 13.89
N HIS A 39 -4.68 -10.02 13.79
CA HIS A 39 -5.00 -11.11 12.88
C HIS A 39 -6.45 -11.05 12.41
N GLY A 40 -6.82 -11.87 11.42
CA GLY A 40 -8.20 -11.94 10.90
C GLY A 40 -9.13 -12.64 11.91
N ASP A 41 -9.65 -11.88 12.88
CA ASP A 41 -10.49 -12.39 13.97
C ASP A 41 -11.97 -12.38 13.59
N ARG A 42 -12.68 -13.48 13.87
CA ARG A 42 -14.13 -13.59 13.68
C ARG A 42 -14.90 -13.65 14.99
N HIS A 43 -14.19 -13.91 16.10
CA HIS A 43 -14.75 -14.00 17.43
C HIS A 43 -13.86 -13.23 18.39
N PRO A 44 -14.41 -12.52 19.39
CA PRO A 44 -13.62 -11.74 20.33
C PRO A 44 -12.56 -12.59 21.03
N SER A 45 -11.30 -12.44 20.63
CA SER A 45 -10.16 -13.15 21.21
C SER A 45 -9.16 -12.24 21.93
N LEU A 46 -9.27 -10.91 21.73
CA LEU A 46 -8.47 -9.93 22.44
C LEU A 46 -9.08 -9.65 23.83
N SER A 47 -8.30 -9.89 24.86
CA SER A 47 -8.66 -9.58 26.25
C SER A 47 -7.79 -8.44 26.76
N VAL A 48 -8.40 -7.40 27.30
CA VAL A 48 -7.74 -6.23 27.88
C VAL A 48 -8.05 -6.19 29.37
N ASP A 49 -7.00 -6.16 30.17
CA ASP A 49 -7.03 -6.03 31.63
C ASP A 49 -6.62 -4.60 31.99
N GLU A 50 -7.59 -3.77 32.32
CA GLU A 50 -7.36 -2.34 32.62
C GLU A 50 -6.62 -2.15 33.95
N GLU A 51 -6.87 -2.99 34.96
CA GLU A 51 -6.19 -2.92 36.25
C GLU A 51 -4.69 -3.24 36.13
N LYS A 52 -4.35 -4.19 35.25
CA LYS A 52 -2.96 -4.58 34.98
C LYS A 52 -2.28 -3.76 33.89
N GLY A 53 -3.03 -2.92 33.16
CA GLY A 53 -2.53 -2.17 32.03
C GLY A 53 -1.98 -3.07 30.92
N SER A 54 -2.61 -4.23 30.67
CA SER A 54 -2.09 -5.23 29.73
C SER A 54 -3.20 -5.83 28.86
N PHE A 55 -2.78 -6.32 27.69
CA PHE A 55 -3.65 -7.08 26.79
C PHE A 55 -3.05 -8.45 26.45
N VAL A 56 -3.91 -9.37 26.06
CA VAL A 56 -3.55 -10.67 25.49
C VAL A 56 -4.59 -11.09 24.45
N CYS A 57 -4.13 -11.55 23.30
CA CYS A 57 -4.98 -12.25 22.33
C CYS A 57 -4.82 -13.76 22.50
N TYR A 58 -5.91 -14.45 22.79
CA TYR A 58 -5.88 -15.90 23.00
C TYR A 58 -5.79 -16.70 21.67
N ALA A 59 -6.03 -16.05 20.51
CA ALA A 59 -5.96 -16.73 19.22
C ALA A 59 -4.57 -16.62 18.57
N CYS A 60 -3.96 -15.43 18.55
CA CYS A 60 -2.64 -15.25 17.93
C CYS A 60 -1.47 -15.17 18.94
N GLY A 61 -1.74 -15.19 20.25
CA GLY A 61 -0.73 -15.14 21.30
C GLY A 61 -0.13 -13.76 21.58
N GLU A 62 -0.55 -12.71 20.84
CA GLU A 62 -0.06 -11.36 21.04
C GLU A 62 -0.44 -10.82 22.42
N ARG A 63 0.54 -10.20 23.08
CA ARG A 63 0.38 -9.69 24.44
C ARG A 63 1.37 -8.56 24.72
N GLY A 64 1.01 -7.69 25.65
CA GLY A 64 1.87 -6.58 26.05
C GLY A 64 1.11 -5.52 26.84
N ASP A 65 1.73 -4.37 26.96
CA ASP A 65 1.15 -3.16 27.53
C ASP A 65 0.69 -2.18 26.41
N VAL A 66 0.29 -0.99 26.81
CA VAL A 66 -0.20 0.04 25.89
C VAL A 66 0.85 0.45 24.85
N PHE A 67 2.12 0.51 25.23
CA PHE A 67 3.21 0.86 24.29
C PHE A 67 3.48 -0.27 23.30
N ALA A 68 3.51 -1.51 23.78
CA ALA A 68 3.65 -2.69 22.92
C ALA A 68 2.49 -2.79 21.92
N PHE A 69 1.26 -2.47 22.37
CA PHE A 69 0.10 -2.45 21.49
C PHE A 69 0.24 -1.41 20.39
N VAL A 70 0.54 -0.14 20.76
CA VAL A 70 0.69 0.96 19.79
C VAL A 70 1.89 0.73 18.88
N SER A 71 3.04 0.31 19.43
CA SER A 71 4.21 -0.05 18.62
C SER A 71 3.86 -1.05 17.53
N LYS A 72 3.07 -2.08 17.88
CA LYS A 72 2.74 -3.16 16.96
C LYS A 72 1.63 -2.80 15.99
N ILE A 73 0.59 -2.09 16.44
CA ILE A 73 -0.54 -1.74 15.59
C ILE A 73 -0.16 -0.66 14.57
N GLU A 74 0.70 0.27 14.96
CA GLU A 74 1.18 1.35 14.10
C GLU A 74 2.54 1.03 13.47
N ASN A 75 3.12 -0.13 13.83
CA ASN A 75 4.42 -0.60 13.36
C ASN A 75 5.53 0.43 13.55
N VAL A 76 5.57 1.04 14.72
CA VAL A 76 6.58 2.05 15.11
C VAL A 76 7.44 1.53 16.25
N GLY A 77 8.64 2.11 16.42
CA GLY A 77 9.50 1.80 17.55
C GLY A 77 8.90 2.23 18.89
N PHE A 78 9.37 1.62 19.99
CA PHE A 78 8.88 1.93 21.35
C PHE A 78 8.92 3.42 21.68
N VAL A 79 10.01 4.12 21.32
CA VAL A 79 10.18 5.56 21.59
C VAL A 79 9.15 6.39 20.84
N GLU A 80 8.88 6.04 19.60
CA GLU A 80 7.88 6.73 18.77
C GLU A 80 6.46 6.47 19.26
N ALA A 81 6.12 5.24 19.66
CA ALA A 81 4.85 4.92 20.28
C ALA A 81 4.63 5.69 21.59
N ALA A 82 5.67 5.80 22.41
CA ALA A 82 5.63 6.58 23.65
C ALA A 82 5.43 8.08 23.39
N ASN A 83 6.12 8.65 22.40
CA ASN A 83 5.95 10.05 22.02
C ASN A 83 4.53 10.35 21.50
N LYS A 84 3.97 9.49 20.66
CA LYS A 84 2.58 9.61 20.16
C LYS A 84 1.58 9.61 21.32
N LEU A 85 1.72 8.67 22.23
CA LEU A 85 0.86 8.57 23.40
C LEU A 85 1.00 9.74 24.38
N SER A 86 2.19 10.35 24.46
CA SER A 86 2.44 11.56 25.25
C SER A 86 1.73 12.79 24.69
N ILE A 87 1.73 12.95 23.37
CA ILE A 87 1.01 14.04 22.67
C ILE A 87 -0.49 13.89 22.86
N ASP A 88 -1.01 12.68 22.71
CA ASP A 88 -2.43 12.37 22.87
C ASP A 88 -2.94 12.55 24.30
N SER A 89 -2.09 12.37 25.33
CA SER A 89 -2.43 12.55 26.73
C SER A 89 -2.32 14.00 27.23
N GLY A 90 -1.89 14.92 26.39
CA GLY A 90 -1.72 16.34 26.74
C GLY A 90 -0.58 16.64 27.75
N GLN A 91 0.31 15.67 27.99
CA GLN A 91 1.40 15.79 28.97
C GLN A 91 2.71 16.42 28.45
N LEU A 92 2.80 16.82 27.17
CA LEU A 92 3.95 17.52 26.64
C LEU A 92 3.59 18.95 26.23
N ALA A 93 3.40 19.80 27.24
CA ALA A 93 3.66 21.23 27.15
C ALA A 93 4.84 21.55 28.08
N ILE A 94 6.07 21.16 27.74
CA ILE A 94 7.28 21.69 28.36
C ILE A 94 8.41 21.78 27.32
N GLU A 95 8.71 23.05 26.98
CA GLU A 95 9.94 23.66 26.57
C GLU A 95 10.85 22.98 25.53
N GLY A 96 10.87 23.62 24.39
CA GLY A 96 11.88 23.45 23.33
C GLY A 96 11.57 24.33 22.14
N LYS A 97 11.92 25.61 22.26
CA LYS A 97 12.09 26.65 21.23
C LYS A 97 11.92 26.27 19.77
N ASP A 98 11.06 27.08 19.11
CA ASP A 98 11.04 27.39 17.68
C ASP A 98 10.67 26.25 16.70
N ASN A 99 9.38 26.08 16.50
CA ASN A 99 8.84 25.96 15.16
C ASN A 99 7.37 26.43 15.11
N LYS A 100 7.19 27.65 14.66
CA LYS A 100 5.90 28.20 14.26
C LYS A 100 5.56 27.63 12.89
N GLU A 101 4.89 26.52 12.82
CA GLU A 101 4.14 26.07 11.63
C GLU A 101 3.47 24.69 11.85
N ALA A 102 2.67 24.58 12.90
CA ALA A 102 1.79 23.43 13.07
C ALA A 102 0.52 23.84 13.82
N ARG A 103 -0.24 24.73 13.23
CA ARG A 103 -1.64 24.98 13.63
C ARG A 103 -2.38 25.35 12.38
N LEU A 104 -3.21 24.39 11.92
CA LEU A 104 -4.50 24.63 11.25
C LEU A 104 -5.07 23.27 10.77
N LEU A 105 -5.75 22.57 11.69
CA LEU A 105 -6.83 21.69 11.29
C LEU A 105 -8.11 22.51 11.40
N PRO A 106 -8.87 22.73 10.33
CA PRO A 106 -10.18 23.34 10.44
C PRO A 106 -11.22 22.29 10.83
N GLU A 107 -11.98 22.67 11.87
CA GLU A 107 -13.22 22.05 12.25
C GLU A 107 -14.27 22.11 11.12
N ARG A 108 -15.01 21.01 11.03
CA ARG A 108 -16.41 20.90 10.57
C ARG A 108 -16.81 21.69 9.33
N LEU A 109 -16.97 20.96 8.24
CA LEU A 109 -17.94 21.30 7.22
C LEU A 109 -19.06 20.25 7.17
N ALA A 110 -20.16 20.63 7.81
CA ALA A 110 -21.46 20.00 7.59
C ALA A 110 -21.93 20.37 6.18
N ILE A 111 -21.98 19.41 5.30
CA ILE A 111 -22.53 19.61 3.95
C ILE A 111 -24.03 19.32 4.00
N LYS A 112 -24.82 20.35 3.82
CA LYS A 112 -26.25 20.24 3.50
C LYS A 112 -26.42 19.73 2.07
N GLU A 113 -27.14 18.64 1.94
CA GLU A 113 -27.60 18.12 0.64
C GLU A 113 -28.44 19.16 -0.10
N LYS A 114 -28.06 19.46 -1.33
CA LYS A 114 -28.95 19.91 -2.40
C LYS A 114 -28.78 18.99 -3.59
N LYS A 115 -29.84 18.28 -3.90
CA LYS A 115 -30.03 17.59 -5.18
C LYS A 115 -30.21 18.66 -6.28
N GLU A 116 -29.41 18.54 -7.33
CA GLU A 116 -29.84 18.94 -8.68
C GLU A 116 -28.92 18.30 -9.73
N ASN A 117 -29.55 17.82 -10.80
CA ASN A 117 -29.03 17.06 -11.92
C ASN A 117 -28.07 17.84 -12.82
N SER A 118 -26.94 17.22 -13.23
CA SER A 118 -26.47 17.23 -14.63
C SER A 118 -25.21 16.36 -14.80
N ASP A 119 -25.23 15.48 -15.76
CA ASP A 119 -24.29 14.36 -15.94
C ASP A 119 -22.92 14.70 -16.57
N ALA A 120 -22.47 15.94 -16.60
CA ALA A 120 -21.24 16.34 -17.31
C ALA A 120 -20.12 16.96 -16.44
N GLU A 121 -20.37 17.31 -15.18
CA GLU A 121 -19.37 18.02 -14.34
C GLU A 121 -18.79 17.20 -13.13
N GLN A 122 -19.16 15.94 -12.98
CA GLN A 122 -18.78 15.16 -11.78
C GLN A 122 -17.39 14.50 -11.88
N LEU A 123 -16.81 14.31 -13.06
CA LEU A 123 -15.55 13.61 -13.26
C LEU A 123 -14.33 14.30 -12.63
N PRO A 124 -14.12 15.61 -12.68
CA PRO A 124 -12.96 16.27 -12.09
C PRO A 124 -12.95 16.21 -10.55
N VAL A 125 -14.11 16.33 -9.92
CA VAL A 125 -14.25 16.33 -8.45
C VAL A 125 -14.03 14.93 -7.88
N VAL A 126 -14.58 13.90 -8.53
CA VAL A 126 -14.37 12.49 -8.14
C VAL A 126 -12.90 12.12 -8.26
N ASN A 127 -12.22 12.53 -9.33
CA ASN A 127 -10.81 12.24 -9.52
C ASN A 127 -9.92 12.95 -8.49
N SER A 128 -10.25 14.18 -8.09
CA SER A 128 -9.50 14.90 -7.05
C SER A 128 -9.65 14.25 -5.68
N GLN A 129 -10.86 13.79 -5.31
CA GLN A 129 -11.09 13.05 -4.08
C GLN A 129 -10.34 11.73 -4.07
N LEU A 130 -10.38 10.97 -5.16
CA LEU A 130 -9.63 9.71 -5.31
C LEU A 130 -8.12 9.92 -5.20
N SER A 131 -7.59 11.01 -5.75
CA SER A 131 -6.17 11.35 -5.63
C SER A 131 -5.77 11.61 -4.17
N ILE A 132 -6.57 12.38 -3.43
CA ILE A 132 -6.32 12.65 -2.01
C ILE A 132 -6.37 11.36 -1.18
N GLU A 133 -7.35 10.49 -1.43
CA GLU A 133 -7.46 9.21 -0.72
C GLU A 133 -6.31 8.26 -1.04
N ASN A 134 -5.84 8.24 -2.28
CA ASN A 134 -4.69 7.46 -2.69
C ASN A 134 -3.41 7.96 -1.99
N GLU A 135 -3.16 9.27 -1.97
CA GLU A 135 -1.98 9.84 -1.27
C GLU A 135 -2.04 9.59 0.24
N ALA A 136 -3.23 9.68 0.85
CA ALA A 136 -3.41 9.35 2.25
C ALA A 136 -3.13 7.87 2.54
N PHE A 137 -3.52 6.95 1.65
CA PHE A 137 -3.19 5.53 1.80
C PHE A 137 -1.71 5.24 1.56
N LEU A 138 -1.09 5.91 0.58
CA LEU A 138 0.37 5.81 0.35
C LEU A 138 1.16 6.20 1.61
N ALA A 139 0.73 7.25 2.29
CA ALA A 139 1.36 7.71 3.53
C ALA A 139 1.23 6.72 4.71
N LEU A 140 0.26 5.79 4.65
CA LEU A 140 0.12 4.71 5.63
C LEU A 140 1.05 3.52 5.36
N LEU A 141 1.62 3.44 4.16
CA LEU A 141 2.51 2.33 3.83
C LEU A 141 3.80 2.46 4.65
N LEU A 142 4.08 1.41 5.37
CA LEU A 142 5.28 1.31 6.18
C LEU A 142 6.46 1.00 5.25
N PRO A 143 7.58 1.74 5.36
CA PRO A 143 8.81 1.31 4.70
C PRO A 143 9.07 -0.12 5.18
N ALA A 144 9.10 -1.06 4.28
CA ALA A 144 9.25 -2.44 4.63
C ALA A 144 10.66 -2.65 5.18
N GLY A 145 10.74 -2.77 6.45
CA GLY A 145 11.94 -3.03 7.25
C GLY A 145 11.65 -3.92 8.44
N SER A 146 10.38 -4.15 8.76
CA SER A 146 9.99 -4.88 9.98
C SER A 146 9.53 -6.31 9.75
N GLY A 147 9.95 -6.96 8.66
CA GLY A 147 9.59 -8.37 8.40
C GLY A 147 9.73 -8.82 6.96
N CYS A 148 9.99 -7.93 6.02
CA CYS A 148 10.26 -8.28 4.64
C CYS A 148 11.74 -8.00 4.33
N SER A 149 12.57 -9.03 4.35
CA SER A 149 14.02 -8.98 4.06
C SER A 149 14.34 -8.63 2.60
N GLU A 150 13.35 -8.37 1.76
CA GLU A 150 13.48 -8.28 0.31
C GLU A 150 13.50 -6.85 -0.25
N LEU A 151 13.36 -5.80 0.56
CA LEU A 151 13.28 -4.45 0.00
C LEU A 151 14.66 -3.87 -0.26
N THR A 152 14.96 -3.78 -1.53
CA THR A 152 16.11 -3.07 -2.06
C THR A 152 15.82 -1.57 -2.20
N PRO A 153 16.85 -0.70 -2.35
CA PRO A 153 16.64 0.72 -2.63
C PRO A 153 15.68 0.98 -3.80
N THR A 154 15.74 0.17 -4.86
CA THR A 154 14.84 0.24 -6.02
C THR A 154 13.37 0.13 -5.62
N TRP A 155 13.02 -0.74 -4.68
CA TRP A 155 11.64 -0.90 -4.22
C TRP A 155 11.14 0.35 -3.50
N LEU A 156 12.02 0.98 -2.71
CA LEU A 156 11.70 2.23 -2.02
C LEU A 156 11.52 3.40 -3.01
N ASP A 157 12.31 3.45 -4.07
CA ASP A 157 12.16 4.44 -5.15
C ASP A 157 10.80 4.35 -5.84
N PHE A 158 10.23 3.13 -5.94
CA PHE A 158 8.87 2.89 -6.44
C PHE A 158 7.78 3.15 -5.38
N GLY A 159 8.15 3.47 -4.15
CA GLY A 159 7.22 3.67 -3.04
C GLY A 159 6.58 2.39 -2.53
N VAL A 160 7.18 1.22 -2.82
CA VAL A 160 6.66 -0.07 -2.34
C VAL A 160 6.78 -0.15 -0.83
N GLY A 161 5.71 -0.55 -0.18
CA GLY A 161 5.67 -0.69 1.26
C GLY A 161 4.66 -1.75 1.72
N GLN A 162 4.66 -2.03 3.01
CA GLN A 162 3.70 -2.93 3.60
C GLN A 162 2.50 -2.14 4.15
N SER A 163 1.28 -2.52 3.79
CA SER A 163 0.10 -1.93 4.40
C SER A 163 -0.09 -2.43 5.83
N PRO A 164 -0.52 -1.55 6.76
CA PRO A 164 -0.79 -1.94 8.14
C PRO A 164 -1.99 -2.89 8.24
N CYS A 165 -2.17 -3.48 9.42
CA CYS A 165 -3.34 -4.31 9.73
C CYS A 165 -4.64 -3.50 9.81
N LEU A 166 -4.57 -2.20 10.05
CA LEU A 166 -5.69 -1.27 10.00
C LEU A 166 -5.51 -0.30 8.84
N VAL A 167 -6.46 -0.34 7.94
CA VAL A 167 -6.55 0.56 6.78
C VAL A 167 -8.00 1.04 6.65
N PRO A 168 -8.25 2.19 6.02
CA PRO A 168 -9.61 2.64 5.73
C PRO A 168 -10.40 1.55 4.99
N GLU A 169 -11.71 1.51 5.19
CA GLU A 169 -12.61 0.45 4.67
C GLU A 169 -12.44 0.23 3.18
N ARG A 170 -12.25 1.30 2.42
CA ARG A 170 -11.97 1.25 0.98
C ARG A 170 -10.78 0.36 0.62
N TRP A 171 -9.75 0.34 1.48
CA TRP A 171 -8.49 -0.37 1.25
C TRP A 171 -8.41 -1.70 2.00
N LYS A 172 -9.51 -2.17 2.58
CA LYS A 172 -9.53 -3.40 3.39
C LYS A 172 -8.98 -4.64 2.69
N ALA A 173 -9.15 -4.74 1.37
CA ALA A 173 -8.60 -5.83 0.57
C ALA A 173 -7.07 -5.83 0.50
N MET A 174 -6.44 -4.67 0.77
CA MET A 174 -4.98 -4.49 0.74
C MET A 174 -4.33 -4.62 2.12
N ARG A 175 -5.10 -4.89 3.17
CA ARG A 175 -4.64 -5.04 4.55
C ARG A 175 -3.58 -6.15 4.68
N ASN A 176 -2.51 -5.88 5.44
CA ASN A 176 -1.40 -6.81 5.67
C ASN A 176 -0.80 -7.40 4.37
N ARG A 177 -0.62 -6.55 3.37
CA ARG A 177 -0.06 -6.94 2.07
C ARG A 177 1.14 -6.08 1.72
N LEU A 178 1.98 -6.59 0.87
CA LEU A 178 2.98 -5.81 0.16
C LEU A 178 2.28 -5.02 -0.94
N VAL A 179 2.38 -3.69 -0.89
CA VAL A 179 1.65 -2.76 -1.75
C VAL A 179 2.58 -2.10 -2.75
N PHE A 180 2.16 -2.10 -4.00
CA PHE A 180 2.85 -1.50 -5.13
C PHE A 180 2.02 -0.31 -5.60
N PRO A 181 2.49 0.95 -5.39
CA PRO A 181 1.84 2.12 -5.94
C PRO A 181 1.90 2.10 -7.46
N VAL A 182 0.76 2.34 -8.12
CA VAL A 182 0.67 2.40 -9.58
C VAL A 182 0.49 3.85 -10.00
N ARG A 183 1.43 4.36 -10.77
CA ARG A 183 1.44 5.73 -11.28
C ARG A 183 1.06 5.78 -12.76
N ASP A 184 0.44 6.88 -13.16
CA ASP A 184 0.24 7.17 -14.56
C ASP A 184 1.53 7.71 -15.23
N GLU A 185 1.48 8.06 -16.51
CA GLU A 185 2.64 8.55 -17.25
C GLU A 185 3.18 9.90 -16.74
N GLU A 186 2.35 10.71 -16.07
CA GLU A 186 2.73 11.97 -15.44
C GLU A 186 3.26 11.80 -14.00
N GLY A 187 3.22 10.59 -13.45
CA GLY A 187 3.67 10.28 -12.09
C GLY A 187 2.61 10.44 -11.01
N ARG A 188 1.37 10.78 -11.38
CA ARG A 188 0.26 10.88 -10.44
C ARG A 188 -0.15 9.48 -9.98
N LEU A 189 -0.45 9.36 -8.70
CA LEU A 189 -0.84 8.08 -8.11
C LEU A 189 -2.25 7.67 -8.57
N ALA A 190 -2.32 6.73 -9.51
CA ALA A 190 -3.58 6.22 -10.05
C ALA A 190 -4.26 5.22 -9.10
N GLY A 191 -3.49 4.39 -8.41
CA GLY A 191 -4.00 3.38 -7.49
C GLY A 191 -2.90 2.45 -6.99
N PHE A 192 -3.29 1.24 -6.61
CA PHE A 192 -2.39 0.26 -5.99
C PHE A 192 -2.65 -1.15 -6.50
N ALA A 193 -1.60 -1.95 -6.46
CA ALA A 193 -1.66 -3.39 -6.43
C ALA A 193 -1.13 -3.88 -5.09
N ALA A 194 -1.61 -5.01 -4.60
CA ALA A 194 -1.13 -5.56 -3.34
C ALA A 194 -1.02 -7.08 -3.39
N ARG A 195 0.14 -7.61 -2.98
CA ARG A 195 0.44 -9.04 -2.90
C ARG A 195 0.37 -9.51 -1.45
N ARG A 196 -0.21 -10.68 -1.21
CA ARG A 196 -0.16 -11.32 0.12
C ARG A 196 1.30 -11.60 0.51
N LEU A 197 1.61 -11.49 1.81
CA LEU A 197 2.98 -11.67 2.33
C LEU A 197 3.37 -13.14 2.44
N SER A 198 2.41 -14.03 2.75
CA SER A 198 2.65 -15.48 2.88
C SER A 198 1.87 -16.25 1.82
N ASP A 199 2.48 -17.31 1.28
CA ASP A 199 1.81 -18.24 0.39
C ASP A 199 1.00 -19.31 1.14
N GLU A 200 1.03 -19.32 2.49
CA GLU A 200 0.21 -20.20 3.33
C GLU A 200 -1.26 -19.77 3.37
N ASP A 201 -1.56 -18.48 3.19
CA ASP A 201 -2.92 -17.92 3.19
C ASP A 201 -3.59 -18.09 1.80
N ARG A 202 -3.73 -19.35 1.36
CA ARG A 202 -4.24 -19.70 0.03
C ARG A 202 -5.72 -19.35 -0.20
N ASP A 203 -6.47 -19.12 0.87
CA ASP A 203 -7.88 -18.74 0.80
C ASP A 203 -8.09 -17.31 0.28
N LYS A 204 -7.03 -16.50 0.24
CA LYS A 204 -7.06 -15.14 -0.28
C LYS A 204 -6.33 -15.04 -1.62
N PRO A 205 -6.78 -14.17 -2.53
CA PRO A 205 -6.10 -13.95 -3.80
C PRO A 205 -4.63 -13.56 -3.58
N LYS A 206 -3.72 -14.11 -4.41
CA LYS A 206 -2.29 -13.78 -4.38
C LYS A 206 -2.08 -12.27 -4.60
N TYR A 207 -2.79 -11.67 -5.54
CA TYR A 207 -2.82 -10.24 -5.82
C TYR A 207 -4.23 -9.67 -5.74
N VAL A 208 -4.34 -8.43 -5.27
CA VAL A 208 -5.53 -7.58 -5.37
C VAL A 208 -5.10 -6.23 -5.93
N ASN A 209 -5.98 -5.59 -6.67
CA ASN A 209 -5.73 -4.28 -7.27
C ASN A 209 -6.81 -3.29 -6.82
N SER A 210 -6.54 -2.00 -6.97
CA SER A 210 -7.57 -0.96 -6.88
C SER A 210 -8.72 -1.28 -7.81
N GLU A 211 -9.92 -0.85 -7.43
CA GLU A 211 -11.11 -0.99 -8.26
C GLU A 211 -10.91 -0.23 -9.58
N THR A 212 -11.34 -0.85 -10.67
CA THR A 212 -11.28 -0.24 -12.00
C THR A 212 -12.30 0.90 -12.09
N GLY A 213 -11.83 2.08 -12.45
CA GLY A 213 -12.66 3.28 -12.59
C GLY A 213 -11.90 4.54 -12.15
N GLY A 214 -12.44 5.71 -12.44
CA GLY A 214 -11.79 6.96 -12.08
C GLY A 214 -10.35 7.06 -12.59
N LEU A 215 -9.39 7.09 -11.66
CA LEU A 215 -7.96 7.17 -11.97
C LEU A 215 -7.34 5.82 -12.34
N TYR A 216 -7.87 4.68 -11.85
CA TYR A 216 -7.28 3.36 -12.04
C TYR A 216 -7.93 2.63 -13.21
N ARG A 217 -7.44 2.88 -14.42
CA ARG A 217 -7.87 2.20 -15.64
C ARG A 217 -6.77 1.28 -16.15
N LYS A 218 -6.88 0.00 -15.85
CA LYS A 218 -5.84 -1.00 -16.17
C LYS A 218 -5.42 -1.01 -17.64
N SER A 219 -6.35 -0.72 -18.55
CA SER A 219 -6.09 -0.64 -20.00
C SER A 219 -5.25 0.57 -20.43
N GLU A 220 -5.06 1.53 -19.55
CA GLU A 220 -4.36 2.79 -19.80
C GLU A 220 -3.16 2.99 -18.86
N LEU A 221 -2.77 1.93 -18.11
CA LEU A 221 -1.70 1.98 -17.12
C LEU A 221 -0.68 0.88 -17.38
N LEU A 222 0.59 1.24 -17.38
CA LEU A 222 1.72 0.33 -17.36
C LEU A 222 2.53 0.56 -16.09
N TYR A 223 2.69 -0.46 -15.27
CA TYR A 223 3.47 -0.34 -14.05
C TYR A 223 4.93 -0.04 -14.34
N GLY A 224 5.47 0.95 -13.67
CA GLY A 224 6.84 1.40 -13.85
C GLY A 224 7.06 2.33 -15.05
N LEU A 225 6.03 2.72 -15.80
CA LEU A 225 6.20 3.57 -16.98
C LEU A 225 6.76 4.95 -16.61
N TYR A 226 6.25 5.56 -15.54
CA TYR A 226 6.74 6.85 -15.07
C TYR A 226 8.23 6.79 -14.70
N GLU A 227 8.65 5.77 -14.00
CA GLU A 227 10.03 5.53 -13.58
C GLU A 227 10.92 5.17 -14.76
N ALA A 228 10.39 4.46 -15.76
CA ALA A 228 11.12 3.95 -16.91
C ALA A 228 11.24 4.95 -18.07
N ARG A 229 10.38 5.96 -18.16
CA ARG A 229 10.19 6.81 -19.35
C ARG A 229 11.47 7.41 -19.94
N GLU A 230 12.36 7.91 -19.09
CA GLU A 230 13.62 8.51 -19.53
C GLU A 230 14.61 7.44 -20.01
N ALA A 231 14.62 6.27 -19.35
CA ALA A 231 15.44 5.15 -19.79
C ALA A 231 14.93 4.58 -21.13
N ILE A 232 13.61 4.47 -21.32
CA ILE A 232 13.02 4.03 -22.59
C ILE A 232 13.42 4.96 -23.73
N ARG A 233 13.36 6.28 -23.52
CA ARG A 233 13.78 7.27 -24.53
C ARG A 233 15.26 7.17 -24.88
N ARG A 234 16.10 6.98 -23.87
CA ARG A 234 17.56 6.86 -24.05
C ARG A 234 17.95 5.57 -24.74
N GLU A 235 17.37 4.43 -24.35
CA GLU A 235 17.67 3.10 -24.90
C GLU A 235 16.93 2.82 -26.21
N GLY A 236 15.93 3.64 -26.56
CA GLY A 236 15.10 3.47 -27.76
C GLY A 236 14.27 2.19 -27.78
N SER A 237 14.16 1.49 -26.65
CA SER A 237 13.43 0.23 -26.52
C SER A 237 12.86 0.07 -25.12
N VAL A 238 11.86 -0.84 -24.97
CA VAL A 238 11.24 -1.15 -23.68
C VAL A 238 11.19 -2.67 -23.47
N PHE A 239 11.48 -3.12 -22.27
CA PHE A 239 11.13 -4.46 -21.82
C PHE A 239 9.70 -4.47 -21.29
N LEU A 240 8.87 -5.36 -21.82
CA LEU A 240 7.52 -5.63 -21.33
C LEU A 240 7.53 -6.95 -20.58
N VAL A 241 7.34 -6.89 -19.26
CA VAL A 241 7.31 -8.05 -18.37
C VAL A 241 5.90 -8.30 -17.85
N GLU A 242 5.69 -9.40 -17.11
CA GLU A 242 4.36 -9.79 -16.66
C GLU A 242 3.92 -9.05 -15.38
N GLY A 243 4.79 -8.98 -14.37
CA GLY A 243 4.42 -8.60 -13.02
C GLY A 243 5.17 -7.42 -12.41
N TYR A 244 4.65 -6.98 -11.27
CA TYR A 244 5.21 -5.86 -10.50
C TYR A 244 6.63 -6.15 -9.99
N LYS A 245 6.87 -7.38 -9.50
CA LYS A 245 8.18 -7.80 -8.96
C LYS A 245 9.24 -7.88 -10.06
N ASP A 246 8.84 -8.27 -11.26
CA ASP A 246 9.74 -8.39 -12.41
C ASP A 246 10.27 -7.02 -12.83
N VAL A 247 9.41 -5.99 -12.85
CA VAL A 247 9.85 -4.60 -13.07
C VAL A 247 10.88 -4.20 -12.03
N LEU A 248 10.61 -4.46 -10.75
CA LEU A 248 11.52 -4.07 -9.66
C LEU A 248 12.86 -4.83 -9.75
N ALA A 249 12.84 -6.12 -10.08
CA ALA A 249 14.03 -6.93 -10.27
C ALA A 249 14.86 -6.42 -11.46
N MET A 250 14.21 -6.15 -12.60
CA MET A 250 14.86 -5.61 -13.79
C MET A 250 15.48 -4.24 -13.53
N HIS A 251 14.76 -3.33 -12.88
CA HIS A 251 15.29 -2.02 -12.51
C HIS A 251 16.50 -2.13 -11.55
N ALA A 252 16.42 -3.03 -10.56
CA ALA A 252 17.54 -3.31 -9.65
C ALA A 252 18.77 -3.87 -10.38
N ALA A 253 18.54 -4.67 -11.41
CA ALA A 253 19.60 -5.21 -12.28
C ALA A 253 20.13 -4.19 -13.32
N GLY A 254 19.61 -2.94 -13.34
CA GLY A 254 20.04 -1.88 -14.24
C GLY A 254 19.22 -1.74 -15.52
N PHE A 255 18.27 -2.64 -15.81
CA PHE A 255 17.37 -2.57 -16.97
C PHE A 255 16.20 -1.63 -16.69
N ARG A 256 16.49 -0.34 -16.51
CA ARG A 256 15.52 0.67 -16.09
C ARG A 256 14.42 1.00 -17.11
N HIS A 257 14.55 0.56 -18.36
CA HIS A 257 13.55 0.68 -19.43
C HIS A 257 12.57 -0.49 -19.44
N THR A 258 12.09 -0.91 -18.25
CA THR A 258 11.19 -2.05 -18.04
C THR A 258 9.87 -1.60 -17.48
N VAL A 259 8.77 -2.12 -18.04
CA VAL A 259 7.38 -1.89 -17.61
C VAL A 259 6.60 -3.20 -17.55
N ALA A 260 5.49 -3.23 -16.79
CA ALA A 260 4.59 -4.39 -16.76
C ALA A 260 3.14 -4.01 -17.03
N LEU A 261 2.37 -5.01 -17.50
CA LEU A 261 0.92 -4.95 -17.58
C LEU A 261 0.33 -4.99 -16.17
N CYS A 262 -0.66 -4.17 -15.88
CA CYS A 262 -1.30 -4.09 -14.55
C CYS A 262 -2.24 -5.28 -14.25
N GLY A 263 -1.80 -6.51 -14.55
CA GLY A 263 -2.58 -7.75 -14.37
C GLY A 263 -3.72 -7.91 -15.37
N THR A 264 -3.53 -7.40 -16.58
CA THR A 264 -4.42 -7.55 -17.73
C THR A 264 -3.67 -8.02 -18.96
N ALA A 265 -4.39 -8.53 -19.96
CA ALA A 265 -3.80 -8.74 -21.26
C ALA A 265 -3.43 -7.42 -21.94
N LEU A 266 -2.44 -7.45 -22.84
CA LEU A 266 -2.09 -6.30 -23.67
C LEU A 266 -3.34 -5.82 -24.45
N CYS A 267 -3.57 -4.51 -24.43
CA CYS A 267 -4.68 -3.87 -25.14
C CYS A 267 -4.22 -2.64 -25.90
N THR A 268 -5.09 -2.06 -26.73
CA THR A 268 -4.79 -0.89 -27.57
C THR A 268 -4.35 0.34 -26.78
N GLY A 269 -4.86 0.52 -25.54
CA GLY A 269 -4.44 1.62 -24.66
C GLY A 269 -2.96 1.48 -24.24
N HIS A 270 -2.51 0.27 -23.89
CA HIS A 270 -1.10 0.02 -23.56
C HIS A 270 -0.20 0.27 -24.77
N ILE A 271 -0.63 -0.16 -25.97
CA ILE A 271 0.12 0.05 -27.22
C ILE A 271 0.22 1.54 -27.54
N ALA A 272 -0.87 2.29 -27.38
CA ALA A 272 -0.87 3.73 -27.58
C ALA A 272 0.07 4.45 -26.60
N LEU A 273 0.14 4.01 -25.33
CA LEU A 273 1.09 4.52 -24.36
C LEU A 273 2.55 4.23 -24.79
N LEU A 274 2.87 2.99 -25.13
CA LEU A 274 4.23 2.60 -25.51
C LEU A 274 4.71 3.37 -26.74
N LYS A 275 3.85 3.55 -27.75
CA LYS A 275 4.16 4.29 -28.98
C LYS A 275 4.59 5.76 -28.75
N ARG A 276 4.23 6.36 -27.63
CA ARG A 276 4.68 7.72 -27.27
C ARG A 276 6.17 7.77 -26.88
N TYR A 277 6.75 6.62 -26.52
CA TYR A 277 8.11 6.53 -26.02
C TYR A 277 9.03 5.76 -26.94
N THR A 278 8.56 4.64 -27.52
CA THR A 278 9.35 3.79 -28.42
C THR A 278 8.43 2.92 -29.27
N THR A 279 8.94 2.47 -30.41
CA THR A 279 8.33 1.43 -31.24
C THR A 279 8.99 0.07 -31.09
N SER A 280 10.10 -0.04 -30.32
CA SER A 280 10.82 -1.30 -30.13
C SER A 280 10.48 -1.90 -28.75
N VAL A 281 9.87 -3.09 -28.74
CA VAL A 281 9.41 -3.79 -27.55
C VAL A 281 10.08 -5.16 -27.42
N ARG A 282 10.70 -5.39 -26.30
CA ARG A 282 11.29 -6.67 -25.89
C ARG A 282 10.33 -7.37 -24.93
N VAL A 283 9.57 -8.33 -25.43
CA VAL A 283 8.55 -9.07 -24.66
C VAL A 283 9.23 -10.19 -23.88
N MET A 284 9.22 -10.09 -22.56
CA MET A 284 9.84 -11.03 -21.62
C MET A 284 8.81 -11.42 -20.57
N LEU A 285 7.98 -12.40 -20.88
CA LEU A 285 6.94 -12.98 -20.01
C LEU A 285 7.43 -14.30 -19.44
N ASP A 286 6.76 -14.78 -18.40
CA ASP A 286 7.14 -15.98 -17.65
C ASP A 286 7.41 -17.20 -18.55
N ALA A 287 8.37 -18.04 -18.16
CA ALA A 287 8.75 -19.24 -18.94
C ALA A 287 7.73 -20.38 -18.81
N ASP A 288 6.67 -20.21 -18.03
CA ASP A 288 5.61 -21.21 -17.91
C ASP A 288 4.73 -21.31 -19.17
N LYS A 289 3.82 -22.28 -19.20
CA LYS A 289 2.93 -22.49 -20.35
C LYS A 289 2.01 -21.29 -20.62
N ALA A 290 1.59 -20.58 -19.57
CA ALA A 290 0.69 -19.42 -19.68
C ALA A 290 1.43 -18.22 -20.23
N GLY A 291 2.62 -17.89 -19.71
CA GLY A 291 3.46 -16.80 -20.17
C GLY A 291 3.96 -16.99 -21.61
N ARG A 292 4.33 -18.24 -22.00
CA ARG A 292 4.65 -18.56 -23.40
C ARG A 292 3.47 -18.27 -24.33
N LYS A 293 2.27 -18.74 -23.97
CA LYS A 293 1.05 -18.47 -24.74
C LYS A 293 0.71 -16.99 -24.82
N ALA A 294 0.92 -16.26 -23.73
CA ALA A 294 0.73 -14.81 -23.71
C ALA A 294 1.73 -14.10 -24.63
N ALA A 295 3.01 -14.46 -24.59
CA ALA A 295 4.03 -13.90 -25.48
C ALA A 295 3.72 -14.17 -26.96
N ASP A 296 3.25 -15.38 -27.29
CA ASP A 296 2.85 -15.78 -28.65
C ASP A 296 1.66 -14.95 -29.18
N ALA A 297 0.82 -14.40 -28.29
CA ALA A 297 -0.25 -13.49 -28.66
C ALA A 297 0.19 -12.01 -28.70
N VAL A 298 1.04 -11.60 -27.76
CA VAL A 298 1.49 -10.20 -27.60
C VAL A 298 2.38 -9.77 -28.78
N VAL A 299 3.36 -10.58 -29.20
CA VAL A 299 4.30 -10.21 -30.26
C VAL A 299 3.60 -9.93 -31.59
N PRO A 300 2.73 -10.80 -32.11
CA PRO A 300 2.00 -10.49 -33.36
C PRO A 300 1.08 -9.29 -33.23
N THR A 301 0.46 -9.09 -32.05
CA THR A 301 -0.40 -7.92 -31.80
C THR A 301 0.39 -6.61 -31.92
N LEU A 302 1.56 -6.54 -31.28
CA LEU A 302 2.45 -5.37 -31.36
C LEU A 302 2.94 -5.15 -32.78
N ALA A 303 3.34 -6.22 -33.49
CA ALA A 303 3.79 -6.14 -34.88
C ALA A 303 2.67 -5.66 -35.82
N GLY A 304 1.44 -6.12 -35.64
CA GLY A 304 0.26 -5.66 -36.38
C GLY A 304 -0.04 -4.19 -36.20
N GLU A 305 0.39 -3.64 -35.06
CA GLU A 305 0.27 -2.21 -34.75
C GLU A 305 1.51 -1.40 -35.17
N GLY A 306 2.43 -2.00 -35.95
CA GLY A 306 3.61 -1.34 -36.49
C GLY A 306 4.74 -1.16 -35.47
N MET A 307 4.78 -1.95 -34.40
CA MET A 307 5.88 -1.96 -33.44
C MET A 307 6.87 -3.10 -33.77
N ASP A 308 8.15 -2.84 -33.57
CA ASP A 308 9.19 -3.86 -33.63
C ASP A 308 9.20 -4.65 -32.32
N ALA A 309 8.58 -5.82 -32.33
CA ALA A 309 8.41 -6.64 -31.14
C ALA A 309 9.20 -7.96 -31.25
N VAL A 310 10.08 -8.18 -30.26
CA VAL A 310 10.89 -9.40 -30.17
C VAL A 310 10.63 -10.10 -28.83
N ARG A 311 10.40 -11.40 -28.91
CA ARG A 311 10.31 -12.25 -27.71
C ARG A 311 11.71 -12.53 -27.16
N ILE A 312 11.90 -12.30 -25.87
CA ILE A 312 13.06 -12.73 -25.09
C ILE A 312 12.69 -14.02 -24.35
N GLY A 313 13.41 -15.10 -24.65
CA GLY A 313 13.21 -16.38 -23.95
C GLY A 313 13.89 -16.36 -22.59
N LEU A 314 13.18 -16.77 -21.55
CA LEU A 314 13.74 -17.04 -20.22
C LEU A 314 14.18 -18.51 -20.14
N PRO A 315 15.22 -18.83 -19.35
CA PRO A 315 15.58 -20.22 -19.05
C PRO A 315 14.42 -20.99 -18.42
N GLU A 316 14.37 -22.30 -18.62
CA GLU A 316 13.38 -23.13 -17.93
C GLU A 316 13.69 -23.17 -16.43
N GLY A 317 12.70 -22.83 -15.59
CA GLY A 317 12.81 -22.87 -14.14
C GLY A 317 12.76 -21.52 -13.42
N ASP A 318 12.56 -20.45 -14.15
CA ASP A 318 12.30 -19.10 -13.60
C ASP A 318 10.82 -18.72 -13.73
#